data_cbc2365f2920231418df8385692e7ca2
#
_entry.id   cbc2365f2920231418df8385692e7ca2
#
_cell.length_a   1.000
_cell.length_b   1.000
_cell.length_c   1.000
_cell.angle_alpha   90.00
_cell.angle_beta   90.00
_cell.angle_gamma   90.00
#
_symmetry.space_group_name_H-M   'P 1'
#
loop_
_entity.id
_entity.type
_entity.pdbx_description
1 polymer ?
#
loop_
_entity_poly.entity_id
_entity_poly.type
_entity_poly.pdbx_seq_one_letter_code
_entity_poly.pdbx_strand_id
1 'polypeptide(L)'
;MIRLLIPIVSVVLMLVSCRAKTVDGMPIELKEQLIGLSGAHNARQLGGYRVGDKKIKSGLLLRTATLSGLSREDSILLCEKYNVQCIYDFRGKDESLSAPDVIPGKARYQSMALSFTGDGKRADTKFGSQAQMIEALLQHADHPSVQAMCTRLYEIIFFDKSSQQVYREFFTDLMTLNPENGAVLWHCAQGKDRAGCASAMLLAALGANRELIMADFALSKSYYDPIASRIKTDTDAQKNVINTLISANPELFGKALDKIDAEYGSMLNYLTECIGVTPEMMNILRERYLE
;
A
#
# COMPACT_ATOMS: atom_id res chain seq x y z
N MET A 1 16.12 -26.39 -30.72
CA MET A 1 14.82 -25.72 -30.65
C MET A 1 14.95 -24.56 -29.67
N ILE A 2 15.15 -23.36 -30.21
CA ILE A 2 15.26 -22.12 -29.41
C ILE A 2 13.82 -21.77 -29.02
N ARG A 3 13.46 -22.01 -27.73
CA ARG A 3 12.21 -21.47 -27.17
C ARG A 3 12.37 -19.95 -27.08
N LEU A 4 11.58 -19.23 -27.86
CA LEU A 4 11.42 -17.79 -27.74
C LEU A 4 10.89 -17.52 -26.32
N LEU A 5 11.76 -17.16 -25.41
CA LEU A 5 11.44 -16.48 -24.18
C LEU A 5 10.93 -15.09 -24.60
N ILE A 6 9.61 -14.93 -24.72
CA ILE A 6 9.01 -13.58 -24.73
C ILE A 6 9.43 -13.00 -23.38
N PRO A 7 10.20 -11.93 -23.36
CA PRO A 7 10.75 -11.43 -22.11
C PRO A 7 9.59 -11.02 -21.18
N ILE A 8 9.56 -11.60 -19.99
CA ILE A 8 8.64 -11.25 -18.88
C ILE A 8 8.63 -9.72 -18.66
N VAL A 9 9.74 -9.06 -18.98
CA VAL A 9 9.88 -7.59 -19.00
C VAL A 9 8.78 -6.90 -19.83
N SER A 10 8.36 -7.46 -20.98
CA SER A 10 7.29 -6.85 -21.80
C SER A 10 5.92 -6.90 -21.12
N VAL A 11 5.68 -7.92 -20.29
CA VAL A 11 4.41 -8.05 -19.56
C VAL A 11 4.36 -7.09 -18.37
N VAL A 12 5.48 -6.90 -17.68
CA VAL A 12 5.54 -5.97 -16.53
C VAL A 12 5.53 -4.50 -16.99
N LEU A 13 6.15 -4.17 -18.14
CA LEU A 13 6.06 -2.85 -18.75
C LEU A 13 4.66 -2.51 -19.29
N MET A 14 3.89 -3.52 -19.75
CA MET A 14 2.48 -3.32 -20.11
C MET A 14 1.57 -3.04 -18.90
N LEU A 15 2.02 -3.32 -17.68
CA LEU A 15 1.29 -3.05 -16.44
C LEU A 15 1.17 -1.55 -16.13
N VAL A 16 2.08 -0.74 -16.66
CA VAL A 16 2.06 0.72 -16.48
C VAL A 16 1.06 1.41 -17.45
N SER A 17 0.62 0.72 -18.50
CA SER A 17 -0.23 1.30 -19.57
C SER A 17 -1.68 0.81 -19.60
N CYS A 18 -2.14 0.01 -18.63
CA CYS A 18 -3.55 -0.38 -18.60
C CYS A 18 -4.41 0.73 -18.01
N ARG A 19 -5.17 1.42 -18.87
CA ARG A 19 -6.32 2.24 -18.44
C ARG A 19 -7.14 1.47 -17.41
N ALA A 20 -7.41 2.09 -16.27
CA ALA A 20 -8.26 1.56 -15.23
C ALA A 20 -9.62 1.15 -15.84
N LYS A 21 -9.77 -0.12 -16.17
CA LYS A 21 -11.09 -0.68 -16.50
C LYS A 21 -11.83 -0.82 -15.19
N THR A 22 -13.09 -0.39 -15.19
CA THR A 22 -14.06 -0.60 -14.12
C THR A 22 -13.91 -2.00 -13.53
N VAL A 23 -13.78 -2.05 -12.22
CA VAL A 23 -13.62 -3.31 -11.48
C VAL A 23 -15.01 -3.98 -11.43
N ASP A 24 -15.31 -4.78 -12.44
CA ASP A 24 -16.51 -5.62 -12.45
C ASP A 24 -16.35 -6.73 -11.41
N GLY A 25 -17.32 -6.85 -10.49
CA GLY A 25 -17.32 -7.87 -9.42
C GLY A 25 -17.01 -7.35 -8.01
N MET A 26 -16.68 -6.07 -7.83
CA MET A 26 -16.54 -5.48 -6.51
C MET A 26 -17.92 -5.27 -5.87
N PRO A 27 -18.11 -5.57 -4.56
CA PRO A 27 -19.34 -5.23 -3.85
C PRO A 27 -19.71 -3.75 -4.06
N ILE A 28 -20.99 -3.44 -4.28
CA ILE A 28 -21.47 -2.09 -4.59
C ILE A 28 -21.04 -1.08 -3.52
N GLU A 29 -21.06 -1.49 -2.26
CA GLU A 29 -20.64 -0.69 -1.09
C GLU A 29 -19.16 -0.25 -1.16
N LEU A 30 -18.32 -0.99 -1.88
CA LEU A 30 -16.90 -0.70 -2.01
C LEU A 30 -16.56 0.12 -3.27
N LYS A 31 -17.48 0.23 -4.24
CA LYS A 31 -17.30 1.10 -5.42
C LYS A 31 -17.25 2.58 -5.04
N GLU A 32 -17.93 2.96 -3.98
CA GLU A 32 -17.91 4.34 -3.46
C GLU A 32 -16.56 4.76 -2.91
N GLN A 33 -15.68 3.78 -2.62
CA GLN A 33 -14.32 4.04 -2.15
C GLN A 33 -13.37 4.46 -3.28
N LEU A 34 -13.69 4.14 -4.54
CA LEU A 34 -12.82 4.43 -5.68
C LEU A 34 -12.73 5.93 -5.97
N ILE A 35 -11.53 6.44 -6.19
CA ILE A 35 -11.30 7.85 -6.53
C ILE A 35 -11.07 8.10 -8.03
N GLY A 36 -11.10 7.06 -8.85
CA GLY A 36 -11.22 7.17 -10.30
C GLY A 36 -9.98 7.72 -11.02
N LEU A 37 -8.77 7.54 -10.48
CA LEU A 37 -7.53 7.93 -11.15
C LEU A 37 -7.23 7.00 -12.33
N SER A 38 -6.88 7.57 -13.48
CA SER A 38 -6.52 6.82 -14.68
C SER A 38 -5.06 6.39 -14.69
N GLY A 39 -4.17 7.21 -14.13
CA GLY A 39 -2.73 7.01 -14.12
C GLY A 39 -2.17 6.44 -12.81
N ALA A 40 -3.01 6.21 -11.80
CA ALA A 40 -2.60 5.58 -10.55
C ALA A 40 -3.56 4.44 -10.17
N HIS A 41 -3.03 3.22 -10.15
CA HIS A 41 -3.81 2.03 -9.81
C HIS A 41 -4.16 1.95 -8.32
N ASN A 42 -5.11 1.08 -7.99
CA ASN A 42 -5.47 0.78 -6.60
C ASN A 42 -5.86 2.02 -5.78
N ALA A 43 -6.31 3.08 -6.48
CA ALA A 43 -6.62 4.39 -5.93
C ALA A 43 -7.99 4.40 -5.25
N ARG A 44 -8.04 4.69 -3.96
CA ARG A 44 -9.26 4.73 -3.16
C ARG A 44 -9.14 5.62 -1.93
N GLN A 45 -10.29 5.93 -1.34
CA GLN A 45 -10.39 6.60 -0.05
C GLN A 45 -10.76 5.63 1.06
N LEU A 46 -10.47 5.99 2.30
CA LEU A 46 -11.01 5.31 3.48
C LEU A 46 -12.34 5.94 3.95
N GLY A 47 -12.71 7.09 3.39
CA GLY A 47 -13.96 7.77 3.72
C GLY A 47 -15.19 6.91 3.42
N GLY A 48 -16.24 7.04 4.22
CA GLY A 48 -17.47 6.26 4.11
C GLY A 48 -17.47 4.93 4.88
N TYR A 49 -16.30 4.40 5.27
CA TYR A 49 -16.25 3.20 6.11
C TYR A 49 -16.90 3.45 7.45
N ARG A 50 -17.74 2.51 7.91
CA ARG A 50 -18.33 2.53 9.24
C ARG A 50 -17.35 2.06 10.30
N VAL A 51 -17.24 2.84 11.36
CA VAL A 51 -16.41 2.56 12.52
C VAL A 51 -17.26 2.76 13.77
N GLY A 52 -17.79 1.68 14.32
CA GLY A 52 -18.80 1.74 15.37
C GLY A 52 -20.08 2.40 14.85
N ASP A 53 -20.54 3.42 15.55
CA ASP A 53 -21.72 4.25 15.23
C ASP A 53 -21.41 5.40 14.26
N LYS A 54 -20.10 5.65 14.00
CA LYS A 54 -19.61 6.73 13.15
C LYS A 54 -19.19 6.26 11.76
N LYS A 55 -18.85 7.22 10.90
CA LYS A 55 -18.22 6.99 9.59
C LYS A 55 -16.93 7.78 9.47
N ILE A 56 -16.00 7.26 8.68
CA ILE A 56 -14.81 8.04 8.28
C ILE A 56 -15.28 9.11 7.29
N LYS A 57 -14.92 10.36 7.53
CA LYS A 57 -15.22 11.49 6.65
C LYS A 57 -14.70 11.25 5.24
N SER A 58 -15.54 11.51 4.26
CA SER A 58 -15.21 11.29 2.86
C SER A 58 -14.20 12.31 2.33
N GLY A 59 -13.33 11.87 1.41
CA GLY A 59 -12.43 12.76 0.67
C GLY A 59 -11.16 13.18 1.42
N LEU A 60 -10.90 12.71 2.65
CA LEU A 60 -9.78 13.18 3.48
C LEU A 60 -8.60 12.21 3.56
N LEU A 61 -8.85 10.91 3.49
CA LEU A 61 -7.84 9.87 3.66
C LEU A 61 -7.77 9.02 2.39
N LEU A 62 -6.71 9.21 1.60
CA LEU A 62 -6.56 8.62 0.26
C LEU A 62 -5.35 7.70 0.20
N ARG A 63 -5.47 6.58 -0.52
CA ARG A 63 -4.35 5.68 -0.80
C ARG A 63 -4.33 5.27 -2.26
N THR A 64 -3.12 5.00 -2.80
CA THR A 64 -2.96 4.64 -4.20
C THR A 64 -1.64 3.89 -4.46
N ALA A 65 -1.42 3.42 -5.68
CA ALA A 65 -0.11 3.06 -6.21
C ALA A 65 0.70 4.32 -6.54
N THR A 66 1.89 4.15 -7.11
CA THR A 66 2.76 5.26 -7.57
C THR A 66 1.99 6.32 -8.36
N LEU A 67 2.34 7.56 -8.16
CA LEU A 67 1.77 8.72 -8.86
C LEU A 67 2.55 9.09 -10.14
N SER A 68 3.54 8.29 -10.53
CA SER A 68 4.41 8.57 -11.68
C SER A 68 3.66 8.61 -13.03
N GLY A 69 2.49 7.97 -13.09
CA GLY A 69 1.64 7.92 -14.28
C GLY A 69 0.45 8.86 -14.27
N LEU A 70 0.35 9.79 -13.29
CA LEU A 70 -0.81 10.70 -13.23
C LEU A 70 -0.99 11.52 -14.52
N SER A 71 -2.21 11.50 -15.03
CA SER A 71 -2.62 12.41 -16.10
C SER A 71 -2.85 13.82 -15.56
N ARG A 72 -3.06 14.76 -16.49
CA ARG A 72 -3.46 16.12 -16.13
C ARG A 72 -4.81 16.12 -15.42
N GLU A 73 -5.75 15.32 -15.91
CA GLU A 73 -7.10 15.15 -15.34
C GLU A 73 -7.05 14.56 -13.94
N ASP A 74 -6.19 13.57 -13.72
CA ASP A 74 -5.96 12.99 -12.37
C ASP A 74 -5.41 14.06 -11.42
N SER A 75 -4.45 14.86 -11.89
CA SER A 75 -3.86 15.94 -11.08
C SER A 75 -4.88 17.01 -10.72
N ILE A 76 -5.75 17.39 -11.68
CA ILE A 76 -6.87 18.31 -11.44
C ILE A 76 -7.83 17.71 -10.40
N LEU A 77 -8.21 16.45 -10.54
CA LEU A 77 -9.10 15.77 -9.60
C LEU A 77 -8.53 15.77 -8.17
N LEU A 78 -7.24 15.47 -8.02
CA LEU A 78 -6.57 15.47 -6.71
C LEU A 78 -6.45 16.88 -6.11
N CYS A 79 -6.27 17.90 -6.97
CA CYS A 79 -6.19 19.30 -6.52
C CYS A 79 -7.57 19.88 -6.18
N GLU A 80 -8.54 19.77 -7.11
CA GLU A 80 -9.78 20.54 -7.01
C GLU A 80 -10.83 19.85 -6.17
N LYS A 81 -10.95 18.52 -6.28
CA LYS A 81 -11.94 17.76 -5.51
C LYS A 81 -11.45 17.39 -4.12
N TYR A 82 -10.20 16.93 -4.03
CA TYR A 82 -9.65 16.42 -2.77
C TYR A 82 -8.75 17.41 -2.05
N ASN A 83 -8.31 18.48 -2.74
CA ASN A 83 -7.38 19.48 -2.22
C ASN A 83 -6.21 18.82 -1.47
N VAL A 84 -5.53 17.87 -2.14
CA VAL A 84 -4.46 17.07 -1.50
C VAL A 84 -3.39 17.99 -0.94
N GLN A 85 -3.28 18.04 0.39
CA GLN A 85 -2.32 18.90 1.09
C GLN A 85 -0.97 18.23 1.32
N CYS A 86 -0.96 16.88 1.46
CA CYS A 86 0.26 16.13 1.72
C CYS A 86 0.22 14.75 1.05
N ILE A 87 1.38 14.34 0.52
CA ILE A 87 1.62 13.04 -0.09
C ILE A 87 2.76 12.36 0.66
N TYR A 88 2.52 11.13 1.14
CA TYR A 88 3.52 10.27 1.75
C TYR A 88 3.89 9.13 0.82
N ASP A 89 5.15 9.07 0.40
CA ASP A 89 5.69 8.03 -0.46
C ASP A 89 6.53 7.04 0.34
N PHE A 90 6.00 5.82 0.49
CA PHE A 90 6.70 4.71 1.18
C PHE A 90 7.67 3.94 0.28
N ARG A 91 7.90 4.34 -0.95
CA ARG A 91 8.85 3.68 -1.85
C ARG A 91 10.29 3.92 -1.41
N GLY A 92 11.14 2.93 -1.66
CA GLY A 92 12.57 3.10 -1.53
C GLY A 92 13.11 4.17 -2.49
N LYS A 93 14.32 4.69 -2.18
CA LYS A 93 14.93 5.76 -2.97
C LYS A 93 15.09 5.40 -4.45
N ASP A 94 15.51 4.18 -4.75
CA ASP A 94 15.73 3.74 -6.14
C ASP A 94 14.39 3.56 -6.88
N GLU A 95 13.33 3.10 -6.19
CA GLU A 95 11.99 3.02 -6.74
C GLU A 95 11.46 4.40 -7.13
N SER A 96 11.60 5.39 -6.24
CA SER A 96 11.11 6.77 -6.49
C SER A 96 11.95 7.51 -7.55
N LEU A 97 13.26 7.25 -7.64
CA LEU A 97 14.11 7.81 -8.69
C LEU A 97 13.83 7.20 -10.06
N SER A 98 13.51 5.89 -10.13
CA SER A 98 13.19 5.21 -11.39
C SER A 98 11.82 5.59 -11.96
N ALA A 99 10.90 5.99 -11.10
CA ALA A 99 9.54 6.39 -11.46
C ALA A 99 9.10 7.60 -10.61
N PRO A 100 9.62 8.81 -10.88
CA PRO A 100 9.29 10.02 -10.12
C PRO A 100 7.79 10.31 -10.15
N ASP A 101 7.23 10.72 -9.02
CA ASP A 101 5.83 11.07 -8.94
C ASP A 101 5.54 12.43 -9.60
N VAL A 102 4.38 12.50 -10.23
CA VAL A 102 3.75 13.78 -10.58
C VAL A 102 3.05 14.31 -9.32
N ILE A 103 3.51 15.45 -8.83
CA ILE A 103 2.94 16.07 -7.62
C ILE A 103 1.78 16.99 -8.02
N PRO A 104 0.53 16.70 -7.62
CA PRO A 104 -0.61 17.53 -7.94
C PRO A 104 -0.57 18.86 -7.18
N GLY A 105 -0.67 19.96 -7.88
CA GLY A 105 -0.79 21.30 -7.34
C GLY A 105 0.36 21.70 -6.41
N LYS A 106 0.01 22.06 -5.17
CA LYS A 106 0.95 22.49 -4.12
C LYS A 106 1.08 21.47 -2.99
N ALA A 107 0.70 20.22 -3.22
CA ALA A 107 0.80 19.18 -2.22
C ALA A 107 2.24 19.05 -1.69
N ARG A 108 2.39 18.99 -0.38
CA ARG A 108 3.68 18.72 0.26
C ARG A 108 4.04 17.24 0.02
N TYR A 109 5.21 16.99 -0.54
CA TYR A 109 5.71 15.62 -0.74
C TYR A 109 6.67 15.22 0.37
N GLN A 110 6.43 14.06 0.95
CA GLN A 110 7.23 13.45 2.00
C GLN A 110 7.69 12.06 1.59
N SER A 111 8.99 11.91 1.36
CA SER A 111 9.61 10.61 1.15
C SER A 111 9.77 9.90 2.49
N MET A 112 9.04 8.81 2.69
CA MET A 112 9.03 7.95 3.87
C MET A 112 9.46 6.53 3.49
N ALA A 113 10.68 6.40 2.99
CA ALA A 113 11.18 5.16 2.38
C ALA A 113 11.18 3.99 3.38
N LEU A 114 10.39 2.96 3.07
CA LEU A 114 10.41 1.66 3.72
C LEU A 114 11.32 0.71 2.94
N SER A 115 12.41 0.28 3.57
CA SER A 115 13.38 -0.67 3.01
C SER A 115 13.27 -2.02 3.72
N PHE A 116 13.27 -3.10 2.95
CA PHE A 116 13.11 -4.46 3.48
C PHE A 116 14.46 -5.19 3.48
N THR A 117 15.29 -4.97 4.48
CA THR A 117 16.53 -5.75 4.64
C THR A 117 16.46 -6.81 5.72
N GLY A 118 15.47 -6.75 6.61
CA GLY A 118 15.34 -7.66 7.75
C GLY A 118 16.44 -7.51 8.81
N ASP A 119 17.46 -6.69 8.57
CA ASP A 119 18.58 -6.41 9.50
C ASP A 119 18.64 -4.92 9.92
N GLY A 120 17.60 -4.16 9.61
CA GLY A 120 17.52 -2.73 9.93
C GLY A 120 18.44 -1.84 9.08
N LYS A 121 19.17 -2.40 8.11
CA LYS A 121 19.98 -1.63 7.18
C LYS A 121 19.15 -1.29 5.95
N ARG A 122 19.33 -0.10 5.40
CA ARG A 122 18.76 0.25 4.10
C ARG A 122 19.29 -0.77 3.06
N ALA A 123 18.37 -1.47 2.40
CA ALA A 123 18.76 -2.25 1.23
C ALA A 123 19.22 -1.28 0.15
N ASP A 124 20.50 -1.25 -0.13
CA ASP A 124 20.98 -0.84 -1.43
C ASP A 124 20.54 -1.93 -2.42
N THR A 125 19.25 -1.90 -2.78
CA THR A 125 18.72 -2.84 -3.77
C THR A 125 19.31 -2.45 -5.11
N LYS A 126 20.15 -3.31 -5.64
CA LYS A 126 20.77 -3.15 -6.98
C LYS A 126 19.75 -3.28 -8.12
N PHE A 127 18.45 -3.24 -7.84
CA PHE A 127 17.40 -3.36 -8.83
C PHE A 127 16.90 -1.97 -9.21
N GLY A 128 17.11 -1.57 -10.45
CA GLY A 128 16.71 -0.27 -10.98
C GLY A 128 15.18 -0.08 -11.10
N SER A 129 14.38 -1.17 -10.98
CA SER A 129 12.92 -1.09 -11.01
C SER A 129 12.28 -2.28 -10.28
N GLN A 130 11.00 -2.11 -9.89
CA GLN A 130 10.20 -3.21 -9.33
C GLN A 130 10.09 -4.40 -10.29
N ALA A 131 10.03 -4.14 -11.59
CA ALA A 131 9.99 -5.18 -12.63
C ALA A 131 11.23 -6.05 -12.62
N GLN A 132 12.41 -5.44 -12.58
CA GLN A 132 13.69 -6.16 -12.51
C GLN A 132 13.82 -6.96 -11.20
N MET A 133 13.33 -6.41 -10.10
CA MET A 133 13.29 -7.13 -8.82
C MET A 133 12.42 -8.40 -8.93
N ILE A 134 11.20 -8.29 -9.46
CA ILE A 134 10.29 -9.43 -9.61
C ILE A 134 10.88 -10.48 -10.55
N GLU A 135 11.49 -10.06 -11.67
CA GLU A 135 12.13 -10.98 -12.61
C GLU A 135 13.26 -11.76 -11.94
N ALA A 136 14.13 -11.10 -11.18
CA ALA A 136 15.20 -11.75 -10.44
C ALA A 136 14.65 -12.73 -9.38
N LEU A 137 13.58 -12.37 -8.68
CA LEU A 137 12.94 -13.26 -7.71
C LEU A 137 12.28 -14.46 -8.37
N LEU A 138 11.72 -14.32 -9.58
CA LEU A 138 11.16 -15.44 -10.34
C LEU A 138 12.26 -16.39 -10.83
N GLN A 139 13.43 -15.88 -11.24
CA GLN A 139 14.58 -16.71 -11.63
C GLN A 139 15.14 -17.53 -10.47
N HIS A 140 14.98 -17.04 -9.23
CA HIS A 140 15.45 -17.69 -8.01
C HIS A 140 14.30 -18.12 -7.09
N ALA A 141 13.10 -18.36 -7.64
CA ALA A 141 11.89 -18.61 -6.86
C ALA A 141 12.03 -19.82 -5.91
N ASP A 142 12.72 -20.87 -6.34
CA ASP A 142 12.93 -22.08 -5.52
C ASP A 142 13.98 -21.90 -4.41
N HIS A 143 14.69 -20.76 -4.36
CA HIS A 143 15.65 -20.53 -3.29
C HIS A 143 14.97 -20.29 -1.95
N PRO A 144 15.40 -20.95 -0.86
CA PRO A 144 14.74 -20.86 0.45
C PRO A 144 14.56 -19.43 0.97
N SER A 145 15.52 -18.53 0.71
CA SER A 145 15.42 -17.13 1.15
C SER A 145 14.31 -16.35 0.40
N VAL A 146 14.08 -16.66 -0.88
CA VAL A 146 12.98 -16.04 -1.65
C VAL A 146 11.64 -16.50 -1.10
N GLN A 147 11.49 -17.80 -0.85
CA GLN A 147 10.26 -18.35 -0.27
C GLN A 147 10.03 -17.83 1.17
N ALA A 148 11.08 -17.73 1.97
CA ALA A 148 10.99 -17.14 3.31
C ALA A 148 10.57 -15.67 3.26
N MET A 149 11.11 -14.88 2.33
CA MET A 149 10.68 -13.49 2.11
C MET A 149 9.21 -13.43 1.72
N CYS A 150 8.77 -14.26 0.77
CA CYS A 150 7.36 -14.29 0.34
C CYS A 150 6.41 -14.63 1.48
N THR A 151 6.77 -15.59 2.35
CA THR A 151 5.91 -16.00 3.47
C THR A 151 5.91 -15.01 4.64
N ARG A 152 6.93 -14.14 4.75
CA ARG A 152 7.11 -13.21 5.87
C ARG A 152 6.98 -11.74 5.47
N LEU A 153 6.52 -11.43 4.26
CA LEU A 153 6.49 -10.06 3.75
C LEU A 153 5.83 -9.07 4.71
N TYR A 154 4.62 -9.37 5.18
CA TYR A 154 3.90 -8.46 6.08
C TYR A 154 4.44 -8.48 7.50
N GLU A 155 5.01 -9.59 7.96
CA GLU A 155 5.76 -9.61 9.22
C GLU A 155 6.95 -8.63 9.13
N ILE A 156 7.72 -8.69 8.05
CA ILE A 156 8.85 -7.75 7.85
C ILE A 156 8.32 -6.30 7.87
N ILE A 157 7.24 -6.00 7.16
CA ILE A 157 6.69 -4.64 7.10
C ILE A 157 6.25 -4.16 8.49
N PHE A 158 5.62 -4.98 9.31
CA PHE A 158 5.16 -4.58 10.64
C PHE A 158 6.26 -4.62 11.72
N PHE A 159 7.15 -5.62 11.70
CA PHE A 159 8.02 -5.89 12.83
C PHE A 159 9.46 -5.40 12.65
N ASP A 160 9.87 -5.03 11.42
CA ASP A 160 11.18 -4.43 11.23
C ASP A 160 11.26 -3.05 11.89
N LYS A 161 12.34 -2.82 12.67
CA LYS A 161 12.48 -1.58 13.45
C LYS A 161 12.57 -0.32 12.59
N SER A 162 13.15 -0.43 11.39
CA SER A 162 13.21 0.69 10.46
C SER A 162 11.84 1.01 9.91
N SER A 163 11.02 -0.01 9.62
CA SER A 163 9.63 0.17 9.20
C SER A 163 8.78 0.80 10.30
N GLN A 164 8.93 0.33 11.54
CA GLN A 164 8.24 0.91 12.70
C GLN A 164 8.59 2.39 12.89
N GLN A 165 9.86 2.76 12.69
CA GLN A 165 10.30 4.16 12.77
C GLN A 165 9.65 5.02 11.68
N VAL A 166 9.59 4.54 10.43
CA VAL A 166 8.93 5.26 9.34
C VAL A 166 7.43 5.44 9.60
N TYR A 167 6.74 4.41 10.09
CA TYR A 167 5.32 4.56 10.45
C TYR A 167 5.12 5.49 11.65
N ARG A 168 6.03 5.53 12.61
CA ARG A 168 6.02 6.53 13.69
C ARG A 168 6.11 7.94 13.13
N GLU A 169 7.02 8.18 12.19
CA GLU A 169 7.17 9.48 11.52
C GLU A 169 5.91 9.84 10.74
N PHE A 170 5.32 8.87 10.02
CA PHE A 170 4.05 9.06 9.31
C PHE A 170 2.93 9.51 10.26
N PHE A 171 2.71 8.82 11.38
CA PHE A 171 1.68 9.21 12.34
C PHE A 171 1.99 10.54 13.02
N THR A 172 3.23 10.79 13.37
CA THR A 172 3.66 12.07 13.99
C THR A 172 3.40 13.23 13.04
N ASP A 173 3.75 13.09 11.77
CA ASP A 173 3.54 14.14 10.77
C ASP A 173 2.04 14.31 10.44
N LEU A 174 1.28 13.21 10.38
CA LEU A 174 -0.18 13.25 10.19
C LEU A 174 -0.88 14.07 11.29
N MET A 175 -0.38 14.01 12.53
CA MET A 175 -0.90 14.82 13.64
C MET A 175 -0.70 16.32 13.45
N THR A 176 0.25 16.75 12.62
CA THR A 176 0.49 18.18 12.34
C THR A 176 -0.49 18.77 11.31
N LEU A 177 -1.17 17.91 10.55
CA LEU A 177 -2.06 18.32 9.47
C LEU A 177 -3.45 18.68 9.98
N ASN A 178 -4.06 19.71 9.36
CA ASN A 178 -5.46 20.04 9.60
C ASN A 178 -6.31 19.47 8.44
N PRO A 179 -7.30 18.58 8.71
CA PRO A 179 -8.17 18.04 7.69
C PRO A 179 -9.00 19.09 6.91
N GLU A 180 -9.21 20.27 7.49
CA GLU A 180 -9.90 21.39 6.81
C GLU A 180 -9.08 21.93 5.62
N ASN A 181 -7.76 21.72 5.62
CA ASN A 181 -6.88 22.13 4.54
C ASN A 181 -6.89 21.14 3.35
N GLY A 182 -7.58 19.99 3.47
CA GLY A 182 -7.72 19.01 2.40
C GLY A 182 -7.27 17.60 2.76
N ALA A 183 -7.21 16.76 1.75
CA ALA A 183 -6.89 15.35 1.89
C ALA A 183 -5.41 15.07 2.15
N VAL A 184 -5.16 13.92 2.78
CA VAL A 184 -3.86 13.29 2.88
C VAL A 184 -3.85 12.07 1.98
N LEU A 185 -2.79 11.91 1.19
CA LEU A 185 -2.60 10.76 0.30
C LEU A 185 -1.33 10.02 0.69
N TRP A 186 -1.39 8.69 0.78
CA TRP A 186 -0.20 7.86 0.93
C TRP A 186 -0.16 6.74 -0.09
N HIS A 187 1.05 6.39 -0.50
CA HIS A 187 1.24 5.37 -1.50
C HIS A 187 2.57 4.61 -1.33
N CYS A 188 2.72 3.59 -2.15
CA CYS A 188 3.97 2.91 -2.43
C CYS A 188 4.01 2.54 -3.91
N ALA A 189 4.76 1.53 -4.35
CA ALA A 189 4.77 1.14 -5.75
C ALA A 189 3.40 0.66 -6.25
N GLN A 190 2.73 -0.23 -5.52
CA GLN A 190 1.43 -0.81 -5.88
C GLN A 190 0.28 -0.34 -4.98
N GLY A 191 0.54 0.43 -3.94
CA GLY A 191 -0.50 0.89 -3.01
C GLY A 191 -1.17 -0.23 -2.19
N LYS A 192 -0.60 -1.46 -2.18
CA LYS A 192 -1.18 -2.61 -1.49
C LYS A 192 -0.46 -2.97 -0.19
N ASP A 193 0.87 -3.17 -0.21
CA ASP A 193 1.63 -3.72 0.92
C ASP A 193 1.98 -2.64 1.95
N ARG A 194 2.98 -1.80 1.70
CA ARG A 194 3.43 -0.72 2.60
C ARG A 194 2.29 0.27 2.90
N ALA A 195 1.61 0.73 1.87
CA ALA A 195 0.43 1.59 2.00
C ALA A 195 -0.75 0.86 2.64
N GLY A 196 -0.89 -0.46 2.44
CA GLY A 196 -1.89 -1.30 3.08
C GLY A 196 -1.67 -1.45 4.58
N CYS A 197 -0.43 -1.67 5.01
CA CYS A 197 -0.08 -1.73 6.42
C CYS A 197 -0.31 -0.38 7.12
N ALA A 198 0.07 0.75 6.49
CA ALA A 198 -0.25 2.09 7.00
C ALA A 198 -1.77 2.29 7.14
N SER A 199 -2.55 1.86 6.14
CA SER A 199 -4.02 1.93 6.19
C SER A 199 -4.60 1.07 7.31
N ALA A 200 -4.09 -0.16 7.51
CA ALA A 200 -4.54 -1.04 8.59
C ALA A 200 -4.32 -0.42 9.97
N MET A 201 -3.15 0.15 10.19
CA MET A 201 -2.81 0.85 11.42
C MET A 201 -3.70 2.08 11.64
N LEU A 202 -3.92 2.89 10.59
CA LEU A 202 -4.78 4.07 10.68
C LEU A 202 -6.25 3.68 10.91
N LEU A 203 -6.76 2.68 10.22
CA LEU A 203 -8.10 2.15 10.43
C LEU A 203 -8.28 1.66 11.87
N ALA A 204 -7.30 0.92 12.41
CA ALA A 204 -7.34 0.49 13.82
C ALA A 204 -7.32 1.68 14.78
N ALA A 205 -6.47 2.68 14.56
CA ALA A 205 -6.42 3.91 15.38
C ALA A 205 -7.77 4.65 15.38
N LEU A 206 -8.47 4.65 14.24
CA LEU A 206 -9.82 5.20 14.11
C LEU A 206 -10.89 4.33 14.80
N GLY A 207 -10.58 3.08 15.13
CA GLY A 207 -11.48 2.14 15.84
C GLY A 207 -12.15 1.11 14.92
N ALA A 208 -11.64 0.93 13.69
CA ALA A 208 -12.11 -0.12 12.80
C ALA A 208 -11.83 -1.52 13.39
N ASN A 209 -12.76 -2.44 13.18
CA ASN A 209 -12.56 -3.83 13.54
C ASN A 209 -11.67 -4.54 12.50
N ARG A 210 -11.25 -5.77 12.84
CA ARG A 210 -10.37 -6.58 12.00
C ARG A 210 -10.99 -6.89 10.64
N GLU A 211 -12.30 -7.13 10.59
CA GLU A 211 -13.04 -7.47 9.38
C GLU A 211 -12.95 -6.32 8.36
N LEU A 212 -13.13 -5.08 8.80
CA LEU A 212 -13.01 -3.90 7.94
C LEU A 212 -11.56 -3.70 7.44
N ILE A 213 -10.58 -3.90 8.31
CA ILE A 213 -9.16 -3.82 7.94
C ILE A 213 -8.82 -4.85 6.86
N MET A 214 -9.28 -6.10 7.05
CA MET A 214 -9.08 -7.18 6.08
C MET A 214 -9.82 -6.91 4.77
N ALA A 215 -11.04 -6.36 4.83
CA ALA A 215 -11.83 -6.02 3.65
C ALA A 215 -11.15 -4.91 2.82
N ASP A 216 -10.68 -3.83 3.45
CA ASP A 216 -9.93 -2.79 2.73
C ASP A 216 -8.67 -3.35 2.08
N PHE A 217 -7.90 -4.17 2.79
CA PHE A 217 -6.71 -4.80 2.21
C PHE A 217 -7.07 -5.67 0.99
N ALA A 218 -8.12 -6.50 1.11
CA ALA A 218 -8.56 -7.43 0.06
C ALA A 218 -9.03 -6.73 -1.22
N LEU A 219 -9.47 -5.46 -1.17
CA LEU A 219 -9.82 -4.68 -2.35
C LEU A 219 -8.68 -4.61 -3.38
N SER A 220 -7.44 -4.65 -2.93
CA SER A 220 -6.29 -4.66 -3.83
C SER A 220 -6.25 -5.87 -4.77
N LYS A 221 -6.91 -7.00 -4.41
CA LYS A 221 -7.03 -8.16 -5.30
C LYS A 221 -7.74 -7.81 -6.60
N SER A 222 -8.81 -7.01 -6.55
CA SER A 222 -9.58 -6.62 -7.71
C SER A 222 -8.75 -5.90 -8.77
N TYR A 223 -7.69 -5.20 -8.36
CA TYR A 223 -6.75 -4.55 -9.26
C TYR A 223 -5.66 -5.50 -9.78
N TYR A 224 -5.12 -6.35 -8.91
CA TYR A 224 -3.88 -7.07 -9.20
C TYR A 224 -4.08 -8.52 -9.60
N ASP A 225 -5.16 -9.21 -9.22
CA ASP A 225 -5.42 -10.58 -9.66
C ASP A 225 -5.55 -10.71 -11.19
N PRO A 226 -6.23 -9.79 -11.91
CA PRO A 226 -6.27 -9.84 -13.37
C PRO A 226 -4.89 -9.67 -14.02
N ILE A 227 -3.96 -9.03 -13.34
CA ILE A 227 -2.57 -8.85 -13.78
C ILE A 227 -1.78 -10.13 -13.47
N ALA A 228 -1.84 -10.60 -12.22
CA ALA A 228 -1.16 -11.78 -11.75
C ALA A 228 -1.53 -13.03 -12.58
N SER A 229 -2.80 -13.19 -12.94
CA SER A 229 -3.30 -14.32 -13.74
C SER A 229 -2.76 -14.40 -15.16
N ARG A 230 -2.22 -13.29 -15.69
CA ARG A 230 -1.61 -13.24 -17.04
C ARG A 230 -0.13 -13.64 -17.04
N ILE A 231 0.50 -13.70 -15.87
CA ILE A 231 1.92 -14.03 -15.73
C ILE A 231 2.02 -15.56 -15.70
N LYS A 232 2.68 -16.12 -16.70
CA LYS A 232 2.91 -17.57 -16.75
C LYS A 232 3.99 -17.95 -15.74
N THR A 233 3.74 -19.00 -15.00
CA THR A 233 4.66 -19.59 -14.04
C THR A 233 4.79 -21.08 -14.34
N ASP A 234 6.01 -21.59 -14.22
CA ASP A 234 6.34 -23.00 -14.51
C ASP A 234 6.36 -23.85 -13.22
N THR A 235 6.53 -23.21 -12.06
CA THR A 235 6.61 -23.88 -10.75
C THR A 235 5.70 -23.26 -9.71
N ASP A 236 5.35 -24.04 -8.67
CA ASP A 236 4.58 -23.52 -7.51
C ASP A 236 5.35 -22.42 -6.76
N ALA A 237 6.66 -22.51 -6.73
CA ALA A 237 7.53 -21.49 -6.13
C ALA A 237 7.40 -20.14 -6.87
N GLN A 238 7.42 -20.14 -8.20
CA GLN A 238 7.18 -18.94 -9.00
C GLN A 238 5.76 -18.41 -8.81
N LYS A 239 4.77 -19.31 -8.75
CA LYS A 239 3.38 -18.93 -8.47
C LYS A 239 3.24 -18.24 -7.12
N ASN A 240 3.94 -18.75 -6.08
CA ASN A 240 3.97 -18.10 -4.77
C ASN A 240 4.59 -16.70 -4.82
N VAL A 241 5.68 -16.50 -5.55
CA VAL A 241 6.28 -15.17 -5.79
C VAL A 241 5.26 -14.22 -6.43
N ILE A 242 4.58 -14.64 -7.50
CA ILE A 242 3.57 -13.81 -8.17
C ILE A 242 2.39 -13.50 -7.25
N ASN A 243 1.86 -14.48 -6.54
CA ASN A 243 0.75 -14.29 -5.62
C ASN A 243 1.09 -13.34 -4.46
N THR A 244 2.35 -13.32 -4.03
CA THR A 244 2.80 -12.43 -2.96
C THR A 244 3.13 -11.02 -3.46
N LEU A 245 3.89 -10.92 -4.55
CA LEU A 245 4.45 -9.64 -4.99
C LEU A 245 3.56 -8.89 -5.99
N ILE A 246 2.74 -9.58 -6.76
CA ILE A 246 1.83 -8.95 -7.73
C ILE A 246 0.41 -8.94 -7.20
N SER A 247 -0.18 -10.09 -6.89
CA SER A 247 -1.51 -10.14 -6.28
C SER A 247 -1.48 -9.63 -4.83
N ALA A 248 -2.61 -9.29 -4.26
CA ALA A 248 -2.74 -9.14 -2.81
C ALA A 248 -2.99 -10.51 -2.18
N ASN A 249 -2.33 -10.78 -1.05
CA ASN A 249 -2.48 -12.02 -0.31
C ASN A 249 -3.11 -11.76 1.09
N PRO A 250 -4.47 -11.76 1.20
CA PRO A 250 -5.13 -11.50 2.49
C PRO A 250 -4.82 -12.55 3.56
N GLU A 251 -4.58 -13.81 3.17
CA GLU A 251 -4.20 -14.85 4.13
C GLU A 251 -2.86 -14.53 4.80
N LEU A 252 -1.86 -14.16 3.99
CA LEU A 252 -0.54 -13.80 4.49
C LEU A 252 -0.59 -12.53 5.34
N PHE A 253 -1.39 -11.53 4.90
CA PHE A 253 -1.63 -10.31 5.66
C PHE A 253 -2.31 -10.63 7.00
N GLY A 254 -3.33 -11.49 7.01
CA GLY A 254 -4.03 -11.96 8.20
C GLY A 254 -3.10 -12.63 9.22
N LYS A 255 -2.17 -13.50 8.76
CA LYS A 255 -1.15 -14.12 9.61
C LYS A 255 -0.26 -13.10 10.33
N ALA A 256 0.08 -11.98 9.65
CA ALA A 256 0.84 -10.91 10.31
C ALA A 256 0.01 -10.18 11.37
N LEU A 257 -1.29 -9.99 11.15
CA LEU A 257 -2.20 -9.46 12.17
C LEU A 257 -2.37 -10.43 13.34
N ASP A 258 -2.47 -11.77 13.08
CA ASP A 258 -2.52 -12.79 14.13
C ASP A 258 -1.26 -12.73 15.02
N LYS A 259 -0.11 -12.49 14.40
CA LYS A 259 1.15 -12.34 15.13
C LYS A 259 1.16 -11.06 16.00
N ILE A 260 0.63 -9.95 15.49
CA ILE A 260 0.46 -8.73 16.29
C ILE A 260 -0.44 -9.00 17.48
N ASP A 261 -1.56 -9.68 17.29
CA ASP A 261 -2.48 -10.03 18.38
C ASP A 261 -1.82 -10.99 19.40
N ALA A 262 -1.01 -11.94 18.93
CA ALA A 262 -0.29 -12.87 19.80
C ALA A 262 0.82 -12.20 20.64
N GLU A 263 1.58 -11.26 20.06
CA GLU A 263 2.71 -10.62 20.73
C GLU A 263 2.31 -9.40 21.58
N TYR A 264 1.30 -8.63 21.14
CA TYR A 264 0.90 -7.38 21.78
C TYR A 264 -0.55 -7.39 22.31
N GLY A 265 -1.29 -8.48 22.11
CA GLY A 265 -2.70 -8.60 22.49
C GLY A 265 -3.67 -7.88 21.56
N SER A 266 -3.24 -6.85 20.85
CA SER A 266 -4.07 -6.11 19.87
C SER A 266 -3.24 -5.19 18.99
N MET A 267 -3.80 -4.80 17.83
CA MET A 267 -3.23 -3.75 16.98
C MET A 267 -3.11 -2.40 17.72
N LEU A 268 -4.01 -2.09 18.65
CA LEU A 268 -3.94 -0.83 19.42
C LEU A 268 -2.74 -0.81 20.36
N ASN A 269 -2.46 -1.92 21.03
CA ASN A 269 -1.26 -2.05 21.87
C ASN A 269 0.01 -1.97 21.02
N TYR A 270 0.04 -2.66 19.88
CA TYR A 270 1.15 -2.56 18.93
C TYR A 270 1.39 -1.11 18.47
N LEU A 271 0.32 -0.38 18.14
CA LEU A 271 0.40 1.04 17.78
C LEU A 271 1.04 1.87 18.91
N THR A 272 0.65 1.61 20.14
CA THR A 272 1.16 2.35 21.31
C THR A 272 2.62 1.98 21.61
N GLU A 273 2.93 0.70 21.67
CA GLU A 273 4.23 0.20 22.13
C GLU A 273 5.32 0.30 21.05
N CYS A 274 4.97 0.01 19.79
CA CYS A 274 5.95 -0.07 18.71
C CYS A 274 5.98 1.18 17.83
N ILE A 275 4.80 1.73 17.53
CA ILE A 275 4.69 2.88 16.62
C ILE A 275 4.68 4.22 17.40
N GLY A 276 4.26 4.21 18.66
CA GLY A 276 4.19 5.41 19.51
C GLY A 276 2.93 6.24 19.28
N VAL A 277 1.88 5.64 18.73
CA VAL A 277 0.56 6.28 18.61
C VAL A 277 -0.17 6.14 19.94
N THR A 278 -0.19 7.21 20.71
CA THR A 278 -0.81 7.20 22.05
C THR A 278 -2.34 7.19 21.98
N PRO A 279 -3.04 6.81 23.06
CA PRO A 279 -4.49 6.93 23.13
C PRO A 279 -5.01 8.34 22.85
N GLU A 280 -4.28 9.37 23.27
CA GLU A 280 -4.61 10.78 23.00
C GLU A 280 -4.52 11.09 21.51
N MET A 281 -3.47 10.62 20.82
CA MET A 281 -3.35 10.76 19.37
C MET A 281 -4.48 10.05 18.65
N MET A 282 -4.86 8.83 19.08
CA MET A 282 -6.00 8.10 18.51
C MET A 282 -7.31 8.87 18.68
N ASN A 283 -7.55 9.48 19.84
CA ASN A 283 -8.74 10.30 20.08
C ASN A 283 -8.77 11.53 19.15
N ILE A 284 -7.64 12.24 19.02
CA ILE A 284 -7.53 13.37 18.09
C ILE A 284 -7.79 12.93 16.64
N LEU A 285 -7.25 11.78 16.20
CA LEU A 285 -7.53 11.24 14.87
C LEU A 285 -9.02 10.94 14.67
N ARG A 286 -9.69 10.36 15.67
CA ARG A 286 -11.13 10.08 15.63
C ARG A 286 -11.96 11.36 15.57
N GLU A 287 -11.63 12.38 16.36
CA GLU A 287 -12.30 13.70 16.31
C GLU A 287 -12.16 14.37 14.94
N ARG A 288 -10.97 14.27 14.35
CA ARG A 288 -10.65 14.88 13.05
C ARG A 288 -11.30 14.17 11.87
N TYR A 289 -11.29 12.86 11.87
CA TYR A 289 -11.60 12.05 10.69
C TYR A 289 -12.90 11.26 10.77
N LEU A 290 -13.62 11.24 11.91
CA LEU A 290 -14.95 10.61 12.06
C LEU A 290 -16.06 11.63 12.14
N GLU A 291 -17.23 11.25 11.57
CA GLU A 291 -18.51 11.98 11.63
C GLU A 291 -19.65 11.09 12.08
#